data_9c222596108983a7408bbd919f642edd
#
_entry.id   9c222596108983a7408bbd919f642edd
#
_cell.length_a   1.000
_cell.length_b   1.000
_cell.length_c   1.000
_cell.angle_alpha   90.00
_cell.angle_beta   90.00
_cell.angle_gamma   90.00
#
_symmetry.space_group_name_H-M   'P 1'
#
loop_
_entity.id
_entity.type
_entity.pdbx_description
1 polymer ?
#
loop_
_entity_poly.entity_id
_entity_poly.type
_entity_poly.pdbx_seq_one_letter_code
_entity_poly.pdbx_strand_id
1 'polypeptide(L)'
;LEQWSDAKADTLTLEQANLILNFGHDQSMLAKEGEMSVNSLLTKKLADMVKALDSTRPVTAGCNEPNPNNHLFRSEALDLIGFNYHDDWFAGVPEKFPGKPFIVAESVSALMTRGYYRMPSDETVICPERWDKPYFDDSFSCSSYDNCHVPWGNSHEGTMRHVKNNDFISGQYVWTGFDYLGEPTPYGWPARSSYFGIVDLAGFPKDVYYLYQSEWHPEKKVLHLFPHWNWTPGQDIDMWAYYNNADEVELFVNGESQGVRTKGKDDFHVVWRVKYESGVVKVVSRKDGKTVLEKEIHTAGEPAQIRLTADRNEIKSDGRDLSFVTVEVLDKDGNLCPNADNQIMFDVQGAGFIAGVDNGSPVSMEKFKADHRKAFYGKCLVVVQSDGKSGGIKLTATSEGLKTAVTAIKAK
;
A
#
# COMPACT_ATOMS: atom_id res chain seq x y z
N LEU A 1 2.04 0.61 -27.65
CA LEU A 1 3.28 0.84 -28.42
C LEU A 1 4.27 -0.32 -28.32
N GLU A 2 4.22 -1.10 -27.24
CA GLU A 2 5.21 -2.17 -27.00
C GLU A 2 5.05 -3.37 -27.91
N GLN A 3 3.83 -3.82 -28.13
CA GLN A 3 3.51 -5.15 -28.64
C GLN A 3 2.74 -5.16 -29.96
N TRP A 4 2.42 -4.01 -30.54
CA TRP A 4 1.52 -3.94 -31.68
C TRP A 4 2.29 -3.76 -32.97
N SER A 5 2.10 -4.69 -33.93
CA SER A 5 2.52 -4.45 -35.29
C SER A 5 1.51 -3.52 -35.98
N ASP A 6 1.99 -2.64 -36.83
CA ASP A 6 1.21 -1.63 -37.54
C ASP A 6 -0.04 -2.18 -38.26
N ALA A 7 0.00 -3.45 -38.67
CA ALA A 7 -1.08 -4.09 -39.44
C ALA A 7 -2.26 -4.61 -38.57
N LYS A 8 -2.14 -4.67 -37.25
CA LYS A 8 -3.16 -5.30 -36.40
C LYS A 8 -3.85 -4.32 -35.44
N ALA A 9 -3.28 -3.14 -35.19
CA ALA A 9 -3.79 -2.19 -34.21
C ALA A 9 -5.24 -1.74 -34.48
N ASP A 10 -5.60 -1.55 -35.75
CA ASP A 10 -6.93 -1.06 -36.15
C ASP A 10 -8.02 -2.15 -36.20
N THR A 11 -7.65 -3.41 -35.97
CA THR A 11 -8.57 -4.55 -36.10
C THR A 11 -8.88 -5.27 -34.81
N LEU A 12 -8.25 -4.87 -33.71
CA LEU A 12 -8.43 -5.52 -32.41
C LEU A 12 -9.58 -4.89 -31.62
N THR A 13 -10.42 -5.74 -31.04
CA THR A 13 -11.37 -5.31 -30.03
C THR A 13 -10.61 -4.94 -28.74
N LEU A 14 -11.23 -4.14 -27.87
CA LEU A 14 -10.65 -3.80 -26.57
C LEU A 14 -10.30 -5.05 -25.74
N GLU A 15 -11.13 -6.09 -25.83
CA GLU A 15 -10.91 -7.37 -25.15
C GLU A 15 -9.70 -8.11 -25.72
N GLN A 16 -9.55 -8.16 -27.05
CA GLN A 16 -8.37 -8.72 -27.69
C GLN A 16 -7.11 -7.93 -27.37
N ALA A 17 -7.23 -6.60 -27.29
CA ALA A 17 -6.15 -5.71 -26.88
C ALA A 17 -5.68 -6.01 -25.46
N ASN A 18 -6.62 -6.11 -24.51
CA ASN A 18 -6.33 -6.48 -23.12
C ASN A 18 -5.72 -7.89 -23.02
N LEU A 19 -6.22 -8.84 -23.81
CA LEU A 19 -5.66 -10.19 -23.88
C LEU A 19 -4.18 -10.16 -24.30
N ILE A 20 -3.85 -9.40 -25.30
CA ILE A 20 -2.48 -9.28 -25.83
C ILE A 20 -1.58 -8.56 -24.81
N LEU A 21 -2.06 -7.48 -24.19
CA LEU A 21 -1.29 -6.72 -23.19
C LEU A 21 -0.92 -7.57 -21.97
N ASN A 22 -1.79 -8.48 -21.57
CA ASN A 22 -1.59 -9.26 -20.35
C ASN A 22 -1.04 -10.68 -20.57
N PHE A 23 -1.14 -11.24 -21.79
CA PHE A 23 -0.57 -12.55 -22.18
C PHE A 23 0.50 -12.47 -23.26
N GLY A 24 0.80 -11.28 -23.69
CA GLY A 24 1.39 -11.03 -24.98
C GLY A 24 2.88 -11.12 -25.05
N HIS A 25 3.46 -12.18 -24.57
CA HIS A 25 4.85 -12.54 -24.92
C HIS A 25 4.93 -13.22 -26.30
N ASP A 26 4.01 -12.87 -27.21
CA ASP A 26 4.10 -13.34 -28.59
C ASP A 26 5.26 -12.62 -29.30
N GLN A 27 6.37 -13.32 -29.42
CA GLN A 27 7.58 -12.85 -30.06
C GLN A 27 7.35 -12.36 -31.51
N SER A 28 6.27 -12.81 -32.17
CA SER A 28 5.90 -12.35 -33.52
C SER A 28 5.45 -10.89 -33.56
N MET A 29 5.14 -10.30 -32.41
CA MET A 29 4.71 -8.90 -32.29
C MET A 29 5.85 -7.94 -31.95
N LEU A 30 7.04 -8.46 -31.69
CA LEU A 30 8.23 -7.65 -31.42
C LEU A 30 8.81 -7.10 -32.75
N ALA A 31 9.59 -6.03 -32.65
CA ALA A 31 10.26 -5.45 -33.79
C ALA A 31 11.25 -6.45 -34.40
N LYS A 32 11.25 -6.56 -35.75
CA LYS A 32 12.24 -7.34 -36.46
C LYS A 32 13.58 -6.63 -36.47
N GLU A 33 14.65 -7.41 -36.56
CA GLU A 33 15.99 -6.86 -36.62
C GLU A 33 16.14 -5.89 -37.84
N GLY A 34 16.68 -4.71 -37.58
CA GLY A 34 16.93 -3.67 -38.59
C GLY A 34 15.74 -2.79 -38.96
N GLU A 35 14.52 -3.06 -38.49
CA GLU A 35 13.34 -2.26 -38.83
C GLU A 35 13.01 -1.21 -37.71
N MET A 36 12.75 0.02 -38.16
CA MET A 36 12.14 1.08 -37.33
C MET A 36 10.62 1.08 -37.61
N SER A 37 9.86 0.45 -36.75
CA SER A 37 8.41 0.40 -36.85
C SER A 37 7.74 1.77 -36.62
N VAL A 38 6.47 1.90 -36.98
CA VAL A 38 5.67 3.09 -36.67
C VAL A 38 5.62 3.32 -35.16
N ASN A 39 5.52 2.26 -34.36
CA ASN A 39 5.53 2.35 -32.88
C ASN A 39 6.88 2.87 -32.36
N SER A 40 8.00 2.43 -32.95
CA SER A 40 9.33 2.96 -32.55
C SER A 40 9.47 4.43 -32.96
N LEU A 41 9.01 4.81 -34.17
CA LEU A 41 8.99 6.20 -34.65
C LEU A 41 8.10 7.09 -33.76
N LEU A 42 6.92 6.60 -33.35
CA LEU A 42 6.03 7.33 -32.45
C LEU A 42 6.67 7.50 -31.06
N THR A 43 7.29 6.46 -30.53
CA THR A 43 8.03 6.53 -29.26
C THR A 43 9.13 7.59 -29.32
N LYS A 44 9.90 7.60 -30.43
CA LYS A 44 10.92 8.63 -30.65
C LYS A 44 10.31 10.03 -30.68
N LYS A 45 9.25 10.23 -31.44
CA LYS A 45 8.55 11.52 -31.51
C LYS A 45 8.06 12.00 -30.13
N LEU A 46 7.48 11.09 -29.33
CA LEU A 46 7.02 11.44 -27.98
C LEU A 46 8.18 11.78 -27.05
N ALA A 47 9.27 11.04 -27.09
CA ALA A 47 10.48 11.35 -26.32
C ALA A 47 11.08 12.70 -26.74
N ASP A 48 11.16 13.00 -28.04
CA ASP A 48 11.66 14.29 -28.56
C ASP A 48 10.75 15.45 -28.09
N MET A 49 9.42 15.25 -28.06
CA MET A 49 8.48 16.26 -27.54
C MET A 49 8.68 16.53 -26.04
N VAL A 50 8.86 15.48 -25.23
CA VAL A 50 9.16 15.61 -23.81
C VAL A 50 10.47 16.37 -23.60
N LYS A 51 11.53 16.01 -24.34
CA LYS A 51 12.85 16.66 -24.25
C LYS A 51 12.83 18.12 -24.73
N ALA A 52 11.93 18.45 -25.65
CA ALA A 52 11.74 19.86 -26.08
C ALA A 52 11.11 20.72 -24.97
N LEU A 53 10.30 20.12 -24.08
CA LEU A 53 9.70 20.79 -22.92
C LEU A 53 10.63 20.82 -21.71
N ASP A 54 11.33 19.72 -21.45
CA ASP A 54 12.31 19.60 -20.37
C ASP A 54 13.50 18.74 -20.80
N SER A 55 14.61 19.39 -21.11
CA SER A 55 15.87 18.73 -21.46
C SER A 55 16.74 18.36 -20.26
N THR A 56 16.30 18.67 -19.03
CA THR A 56 17.11 18.50 -17.82
C THR A 56 16.97 17.13 -17.17
N ARG A 57 15.93 16.38 -17.54
CA ARG A 57 15.63 15.06 -16.99
C ARG A 57 15.70 13.97 -18.04
N PRO A 58 16.18 12.76 -17.67
CA PRO A 58 16.14 11.61 -18.57
C PRO A 58 14.71 11.14 -18.80
N VAL A 59 14.45 10.59 -19.99
CA VAL A 59 13.15 10.06 -20.42
C VAL A 59 13.18 8.55 -20.40
N THR A 60 12.15 7.95 -19.84
CA THR A 60 11.88 6.51 -19.85
C THR A 60 10.41 6.25 -20.15
N ALA A 61 10.05 4.99 -20.29
CA ALA A 61 8.67 4.49 -20.32
C ALA A 61 8.55 3.27 -19.41
N GLY A 62 7.39 3.11 -18.77
CA GLY A 62 7.03 1.85 -18.11
C GLY A 62 6.79 0.78 -19.16
N CYS A 63 7.47 -0.34 -19.08
CA CYS A 63 7.48 -1.37 -20.10
C CYS A 63 7.02 -2.72 -19.52
N ASN A 64 5.94 -3.27 -20.07
CA ASN A 64 5.41 -4.58 -19.67
C ASN A 64 6.06 -5.76 -20.41
N GLU A 65 6.81 -5.49 -21.49
CA GLU A 65 7.53 -6.50 -22.25
C GLU A 65 9.04 -6.23 -22.18
N PRO A 66 9.79 -6.93 -21.31
CA PRO A 66 11.20 -6.63 -21.03
C PRO A 66 12.19 -7.05 -22.15
N ASN A 67 11.68 -7.58 -23.27
CA ASN A 67 12.51 -8.02 -24.38
C ASN A 67 13.21 -6.84 -25.07
N PRO A 68 14.54 -6.90 -25.38
CA PRO A 68 15.25 -5.84 -26.11
C PRO A 68 14.67 -5.51 -27.49
N ASN A 69 13.95 -6.44 -28.11
CA ASN A 69 13.28 -6.22 -29.39
C ASN A 69 11.91 -5.54 -29.26
N ASN A 70 11.52 -5.13 -28.07
CA ASN A 70 10.34 -4.31 -27.86
C ASN A 70 10.46 -2.98 -28.63
N HIS A 71 9.39 -2.55 -29.28
CA HIS A 71 9.34 -1.34 -30.09
C HIS A 71 9.75 -0.07 -29.31
N LEU A 72 9.50 0.00 -28.00
CA LEU A 72 9.96 1.10 -27.14
C LEU A 72 11.50 1.17 -27.13
N PHE A 73 12.16 0.04 -26.89
CA PHE A 73 13.63 -0.01 -26.80
C PHE A 73 14.28 0.12 -28.20
N ARG A 74 13.67 -0.46 -29.23
CA ARG A 74 14.13 -0.32 -30.62
C ARG A 74 14.04 1.10 -31.17
N SER A 75 13.28 1.98 -30.50
CA SER A 75 13.26 3.41 -30.84
C SER A 75 14.58 4.13 -30.57
N GLU A 76 15.42 3.59 -29.67
CA GLU A 76 16.66 4.17 -29.17
C GLU A 76 16.50 5.57 -28.55
N ALA A 77 15.25 6.01 -28.32
CA ALA A 77 14.92 7.35 -27.87
C ALA A 77 14.88 7.49 -26.33
N LEU A 78 14.82 6.36 -25.64
CA LEU A 78 14.77 6.34 -24.18
C LEU A 78 16.18 6.42 -23.58
N ASP A 79 16.35 7.29 -22.59
CA ASP A 79 17.63 7.52 -21.93
C ASP A 79 17.96 6.39 -20.94
N LEU A 80 16.93 5.83 -20.30
CA LEU A 80 17.05 4.70 -19.39
C LEU A 80 15.94 3.66 -19.64
N ILE A 81 16.20 2.45 -19.21
CA ILE A 81 15.26 1.33 -19.31
C ILE A 81 14.33 1.35 -18.11
N GLY A 82 13.03 1.22 -18.32
CA GLY A 82 12.01 1.13 -17.28
C GLY A 82 11.16 -0.11 -17.48
N PHE A 83 11.14 -1.02 -16.50
CA PHE A 83 10.22 -2.16 -16.51
C PHE A 83 9.07 -1.94 -15.55
N ASN A 84 7.90 -2.42 -15.97
CA ASN A 84 6.80 -2.69 -15.08
C ASN A 84 6.87 -4.17 -14.70
N TYR A 85 7.00 -4.47 -13.39
CA TYR A 85 7.11 -5.85 -12.89
C TYR A 85 8.31 -6.62 -13.47
N HIS A 86 8.18 -7.94 -13.77
CA HIS A 86 9.20 -8.79 -14.38
C HIS A 86 10.49 -8.89 -13.56
N ASP A 87 10.36 -9.10 -12.26
CA ASP A 87 11.48 -9.20 -11.32
C ASP A 87 12.53 -10.25 -11.72
N ASP A 88 12.09 -11.31 -12.40
CA ASP A 88 12.94 -12.38 -12.95
C ASP A 88 13.89 -11.91 -14.07
N TRP A 89 13.57 -10.78 -14.71
CA TRP A 89 14.42 -10.20 -15.76
C TRP A 89 15.49 -9.25 -15.24
N PHE A 90 15.36 -8.76 -13.98
CA PHE A 90 16.24 -7.70 -13.47
C PHE A 90 17.72 -8.05 -13.57
N ALA A 91 18.13 -9.22 -13.11
CA ALA A 91 19.52 -9.64 -13.12
C ALA A 91 20.17 -9.64 -14.52
N GLY A 92 19.37 -9.85 -15.57
CA GLY A 92 19.84 -9.90 -16.96
C GLY A 92 19.89 -8.53 -17.66
N VAL A 93 19.46 -7.45 -17.03
CA VAL A 93 19.39 -6.12 -17.65
C VAL A 93 20.74 -5.60 -18.13
N PRO A 94 21.85 -5.67 -17.38
CA PRO A 94 23.14 -5.19 -17.86
C PRO A 94 23.65 -5.86 -19.12
N GLU A 95 23.35 -7.15 -19.29
CA GLU A 95 23.71 -7.92 -20.49
C GLU A 95 22.82 -7.56 -21.70
N LYS A 96 21.51 -7.45 -21.45
CA LYS A 96 20.51 -7.23 -22.51
C LYS A 96 20.44 -5.77 -22.97
N PHE A 97 20.80 -4.82 -22.11
CA PHE A 97 20.76 -3.38 -22.35
C PHE A 97 22.09 -2.72 -21.95
N PRO A 98 23.21 -3.06 -22.59
CA PRO A 98 24.54 -2.61 -22.19
C PRO A 98 24.63 -1.08 -22.17
N GLY A 99 25.15 -0.54 -21.05
CA GLY A 99 25.36 0.90 -20.88
C GLY A 99 24.12 1.75 -20.60
N LYS A 100 22.93 1.14 -20.50
CA LYS A 100 21.71 1.87 -20.14
C LYS A 100 21.47 1.78 -18.62
N PRO A 101 21.17 2.92 -17.95
CA PRO A 101 20.65 2.88 -16.58
C PRO A 101 19.29 2.17 -16.55
N PHE A 102 18.97 1.57 -15.41
CA PHE A 102 17.72 0.82 -15.22
C PHE A 102 16.95 1.31 -14.01
N ILE A 103 15.62 1.38 -14.17
CA ILE A 103 14.68 1.70 -13.10
C ILE A 103 13.47 0.77 -13.18
N VAL A 104 12.93 0.37 -12.04
CA VAL A 104 11.67 -0.37 -11.98
C VAL A 104 10.54 0.66 -11.97
N ALA A 105 9.87 0.84 -13.11
CA ALA A 105 8.87 1.89 -13.32
C ALA A 105 7.53 1.60 -12.64
N GLU A 106 7.17 0.31 -12.54
CA GLU A 106 6.12 -0.22 -11.68
C GLU A 106 6.59 -1.52 -11.06
N SER A 107 6.35 -1.69 -9.77
CA SER A 107 6.78 -2.89 -9.05
C SER A 107 5.67 -3.41 -8.14
N VAL A 108 5.81 -4.65 -7.71
CA VAL A 108 4.99 -5.25 -6.66
C VAL A 108 3.61 -5.68 -7.13
N SER A 109 2.57 -4.85 -7.04
CA SER A 109 1.15 -5.23 -7.17
C SER A 109 0.71 -6.32 -6.19
N ALA A 110 1.19 -6.24 -4.95
CA ALA A 110 0.64 -7.00 -3.83
C ALA A 110 -0.73 -6.44 -3.43
N LEU A 111 -1.55 -7.31 -2.86
CA LEU A 111 -2.94 -7.01 -2.50
C LEU A 111 -3.09 -7.13 -0.99
N MET A 112 -3.64 -6.08 -0.36
CA MET A 112 -3.86 -6.11 1.09
C MET A 112 -4.97 -5.18 1.55
N THR A 113 -5.65 -5.61 2.60
CA THR A 113 -6.70 -4.85 3.29
C THR A 113 -6.22 -4.54 4.70
N ARG A 114 -6.15 -3.27 5.07
CA ARG A 114 -5.76 -2.87 6.43
C ARG A 114 -6.61 -3.57 7.49
N GLY A 115 -5.95 -4.29 8.41
CA GLY A 115 -6.58 -4.93 9.56
C GLY A 115 -7.16 -6.33 9.31
N TYR A 116 -7.14 -6.83 8.08
CA TYR A 116 -7.56 -8.19 7.74
C TYR A 116 -6.35 -9.12 7.62
N TYR A 117 -6.41 -10.28 8.28
CA TYR A 117 -5.30 -11.23 8.31
C TYR A 117 -5.79 -12.65 8.05
N ARG A 118 -5.14 -13.34 7.11
CA ARG A 118 -5.37 -14.75 6.81
C ARG A 118 -4.17 -15.55 7.31
N MET A 119 -4.43 -16.61 8.05
CA MET A 119 -3.42 -17.51 8.58
C MET A 119 -3.60 -18.92 8.01
N PRO A 120 -2.52 -19.66 7.80
CA PRO A 120 -1.12 -19.31 8.09
C PRO A 120 -0.58 -18.26 7.11
N SER A 121 0.40 -17.45 7.57
CA SER A 121 0.96 -16.34 6.79
C SER A 121 2.09 -16.74 5.84
N ASP A 122 2.58 -17.97 5.96
CA ASP A 122 3.64 -18.55 5.13
C ASP A 122 3.12 -19.14 3.79
N GLU A 123 1.81 -19.09 3.56
CA GLU A 123 1.20 -19.47 2.29
C GLU A 123 1.04 -18.24 1.38
N THR A 124 1.68 -18.27 0.20
CA THR A 124 1.48 -17.24 -0.82
C THR A 124 0.16 -17.48 -1.55
N VAL A 125 -0.62 -16.42 -1.68
CA VAL A 125 -1.91 -16.42 -2.38
C VAL A 125 -1.82 -15.54 -3.62
N ILE A 126 -2.01 -16.16 -4.80
CA ILE A 126 -2.12 -15.42 -6.07
C ILE A 126 -3.59 -15.21 -6.38
N CYS A 127 -4.03 -13.95 -6.44
CA CYS A 127 -5.44 -13.60 -6.66
C CYS A 127 -5.61 -12.52 -7.74
N PRO A 128 -6.41 -12.79 -8.76
CA PRO A 128 -6.91 -14.12 -9.13
C PRO A 128 -5.75 -15.05 -9.50
N GLU A 129 -5.97 -16.35 -9.56
CA GLU A 129 -4.95 -17.32 -10.02
C GLU A 129 -4.41 -16.96 -11.41
N ARG A 130 -5.27 -16.41 -12.23
CA ARG A 130 -4.97 -15.84 -13.55
C ARG A 130 -5.84 -14.62 -13.75
N TRP A 131 -5.34 -13.58 -14.41
CA TRP A 131 -6.04 -12.31 -14.60
C TRP A 131 -7.41 -12.43 -15.31
N ASP A 132 -7.62 -13.46 -16.14
CA ASP A 132 -8.87 -13.76 -16.86
C ASP A 132 -9.83 -14.68 -16.08
N LYS A 133 -9.44 -15.10 -14.87
CA LYS A 133 -10.25 -15.93 -14.00
C LYS A 133 -11.00 -15.09 -12.97
N PRO A 134 -12.30 -15.35 -12.74
CA PRO A 134 -12.99 -14.72 -11.63
C PRO A 134 -12.39 -15.19 -10.31
N TYR A 135 -12.27 -14.26 -9.37
CA TYR A 135 -11.90 -14.53 -7.99
C TYR A 135 -13.07 -14.19 -7.09
N PHE A 136 -13.36 -15.03 -6.14
CA PHE A 136 -14.43 -14.82 -5.19
C PHE A 136 -14.01 -15.23 -3.78
N ASP A 137 -14.22 -14.34 -2.82
CA ASP A 137 -14.07 -14.57 -1.39
C ASP A 137 -15.08 -13.64 -0.70
N ASP A 138 -15.93 -14.20 0.16
CA ASP A 138 -17.02 -13.48 0.83
C ASP A 138 -16.54 -12.31 1.70
N SER A 139 -15.27 -12.31 2.13
CA SER A 139 -14.69 -11.24 2.92
C SER A 139 -14.45 -9.96 2.13
N PHE A 140 -14.36 -10.03 0.78
CA PHE A 140 -13.88 -8.95 -0.07
C PHE A 140 -12.60 -8.29 0.46
N SER A 141 -11.71 -9.09 1.05
CA SER A 141 -10.48 -8.62 1.68
C SER A 141 -9.29 -9.48 1.30
N CYS A 142 -8.12 -8.85 1.18
CA CYS A 142 -6.85 -9.52 0.98
C CYS A 142 -6.04 -9.44 2.28
N SER A 143 -5.28 -10.49 2.59
CA SER A 143 -4.49 -10.55 3.82
C SER A 143 -3.53 -9.37 3.94
N SER A 144 -3.43 -8.74 5.11
CA SER A 144 -2.50 -7.65 5.39
C SER A 144 -1.05 -8.11 5.61
N TYR A 145 -0.81 -9.42 5.69
CA TYR A 145 0.52 -9.97 5.51
C TYR A 145 0.99 -9.77 4.07
N ASP A 146 2.29 -9.67 3.85
CA ASP A 146 2.87 -9.53 2.51
C ASP A 146 2.94 -10.87 1.76
N ASN A 147 1.80 -11.55 1.65
CA ASN A 147 1.68 -12.90 1.10
C ASN A 147 0.57 -13.06 0.04
N CYS A 148 -0.01 -11.94 -0.43
CA CYS A 148 -1.06 -11.96 -1.46
C CYS A 148 -0.70 -10.98 -2.57
N HIS A 149 -0.71 -11.44 -3.83
CA HIS A 149 -0.41 -10.59 -4.98
C HIS A 149 -1.15 -11.08 -6.25
N VAL A 150 -1.15 -10.23 -7.27
CA VAL A 150 -1.69 -10.58 -8.61
C VAL A 150 -0.70 -11.45 -9.40
N PRO A 151 -1.15 -12.17 -10.45
CA PRO A 151 -0.28 -13.10 -11.21
C PRO A 151 0.86 -12.45 -11.98
N TRP A 152 0.78 -11.15 -12.28
CA TRP A 152 1.87 -10.38 -12.93
C TRP A 152 2.75 -9.63 -11.93
N GLY A 153 2.41 -9.67 -10.65
CA GLY A 153 3.11 -8.98 -9.56
C GLY A 153 3.88 -9.93 -8.66
N ASN A 154 4.38 -9.36 -7.57
CA ASN A 154 5.09 -10.08 -6.52
C ASN A 154 4.71 -9.47 -5.16
N SER A 155 5.10 -10.11 -4.07
CA SER A 155 5.06 -9.49 -2.74
C SER A 155 6.02 -8.29 -2.66
N HIS A 156 5.80 -7.39 -1.72
CA HIS A 156 6.69 -6.26 -1.48
C HIS A 156 8.12 -6.70 -1.13
N GLU A 157 8.23 -7.69 -0.24
CA GLU A 157 9.52 -8.27 0.14
C GLU A 157 10.19 -9.01 -1.02
N GLY A 158 9.41 -9.71 -1.85
CA GLY A 158 9.88 -10.40 -3.04
C GLY A 158 10.58 -9.43 -4.00
N THR A 159 9.87 -8.39 -4.44
CA THR A 159 10.43 -7.37 -5.33
C THR A 159 11.60 -6.63 -4.67
N MET A 160 11.47 -6.25 -3.39
CA MET A 160 12.54 -5.54 -2.69
C MET A 160 13.84 -6.37 -2.62
N ARG A 161 13.73 -7.69 -2.47
CA ARG A 161 14.87 -8.61 -2.51
C ARG A 161 15.58 -8.57 -3.87
N HIS A 162 14.82 -8.60 -4.97
CA HIS A 162 15.39 -8.46 -6.30
C HIS A 162 16.09 -7.11 -6.50
N VAL A 163 15.49 -6.02 -6.03
CA VAL A 163 16.09 -4.68 -6.11
C VAL A 163 17.39 -4.59 -5.29
N LYS A 164 17.37 -5.06 -4.04
CA LYS A 164 18.57 -5.00 -3.15
C LYS A 164 19.73 -5.88 -3.61
N ASN A 165 19.45 -6.95 -4.33
CA ASN A 165 20.48 -7.86 -4.80
C ASN A 165 21.09 -7.46 -6.17
N ASN A 166 20.67 -6.32 -6.73
CA ASN A 166 21.12 -5.82 -8.03
C ASN A 166 21.49 -4.33 -7.95
N ASP A 167 22.73 -4.03 -7.58
CA ASP A 167 23.24 -2.68 -7.29
C ASP A 167 23.13 -1.68 -8.47
N PHE A 168 22.97 -2.18 -9.70
CA PHE A 168 22.77 -1.33 -10.88
C PHE A 168 21.34 -0.77 -11.01
N ILE A 169 20.39 -1.24 -10.22
CA ILE A 169 19.01 -0.73 -10.24
C ILE A 169 18.99 0.63 -9.55
N SER A 170 18.66 1.67 -10.30
CA SER A 170 18.66 3.05 -9.80
C SER A 170 17.53 3.34 -8.81
N GLY A 171 16.50 2.49 -8.76
CA GLY A 171 15.37 2.60 -7.83
C GLY A 171 14.12 1.88 -8.35
N GLN A 172 13.06 1.91 -7.52
CA GLN A 172 11.76 1.32 -7.88
C GLN A 172 10.61 2.28 -7.51
N TYR A 173 9.57 2.23 -8.34
CA TYR A 173 8.28 2.83 -8.04
C TYR A 173 7.28 1.72 -7.71
N VAL A 174 6.69 1.82 -6.53
CA VAL A 174 5.74 0.82 -6.04
C VAL A 174 4.35 1.07 -6.65
N TRP A 175 3.75 0.06 -7.22
CA TRP A 175 2.35 0.05 -7.53
C TRP A 175 1.55 -0.59 -6.37
N THR A 176 0.96 0.24 -5.45
CA THR A 176 0.98 1.70 -5.51
C THR A 176 1.12 2.30 -4.11
N GLY A 177 1.38 3.60 -4.02
CA GLY A 177 1.50 4.29 -2.74
C GLY A 177 0.19 4.35 -1.95
N PHE A 178 -0.93 4.60 -2.63
CA PHE A 178 -2.27 4.72 -2.03
C PHE A 178 -3.26 3.85 -2.77
N ASP A 179 -4.25 3.30 -2.05
CA ASP A 179 -5.44 2.77 -2.69
C ASP A 179 -6.16 3.89 -3.45
N TYR A 180 -6.84 3.54 -4.54
CA TYR A 180 -7.55 4.49 -5.40
C TYR A 180 -8.88 3.91 -5.85
N LEU A 181 -9.82 4.77 -6.22
CA LEU A 181 -11.10 4.36 -6.79
C LEU A 181 -10.90 3.78 -8.20
N GLY A 182 -11.54 2.66 -8.45
CA GLY A 182 -11.35 1.85 -9.64
C GLY A 182 -10.40 0.69 -9.39
N GLU A 183 -10.26 -0.19 -10.39
CA GLU A 183 -9.40 -1.37 -10.39
C GLU A 183 -9.44 -2.19 -9.09
N PRO A 184 -10.62 -2.70 -8.70
CA PRO A 184 -10.82 -3.40 -7.44
C PRO A 184 -10.29 -4.85 -7.48
N THR A 185 -9.35 -5.17 -8.35
CA THR A 185 -8.70 -6.48 -8.43
C THR A 185 -8.29 -6.96 -7.04
N PRO A 186 -8.57 -8.22 -6.66
CA PRO A 186 -9.08 -9.31 -7.50
C PRO A 186 -10.62 -9.40 -7.58
N TYR A 187 -11.33 -8.50 -6.90
CA TYR A 187 -12.78 -8.56 -6.74
C TYR A 187 -13.53 -7.77 -7.81
N GLY A 188 -14.80 -8.17 -7.99
CA GLY A 188 -15.79 -7.37 -8.67
C GLY A 188 -16.63 -6.56 -7.68
N TRP A 189 -17.72 -5.96 -8.18
CA TRP A 189 -18.70 -5.28 -7.33
C TRP A 189 -19.19 -6.17 -6.16
N PRO A 190 -19.29 -5.64 -4.90
CA PRO A 190 -19.30 -4.24 -4.50
C PRO A 190 -17.91 -3.59 -4.26
N ALA A 191 -16.80 -4.29 -4.45
CA ALA A 191 -15.49 -3.67 -4.36
C ALA A 191 -15.34 -2.61 -5.45
N ARG A 192 -14.87 -1.41 -5.08
CA ARG A 192 -14.74 -0.24 -5.95
C ARG A 192 -13.44 0.52 -5.78
N SER A 193 -12.64 0.14 -4.81
CA SER A 193 -11.31 0.67 -4.57
C SER A 193 -10.26 -0.43 -4.79
N SER A 194 -9.08 -0.04 -5.20
CA SER A 194 -7.93 -0.95 -5.29
C SER A 194 -7.52 -1.49 -3.92
N TYR A 195 -6.70 -2.55 -3.94
CA TYR A 195 -6.07 -3.16 -2.77
C TYR A 195 -4.55 -3.00 -2.78
N PHE A 196 -4.00 -2.37 -3.83
CA PHE A 196 -2.56 -2.28 -4.10
C PHE A 196 -1.81 -1.28 -3.23
N GLY A 197 -2.50 -0.32 -2.62
CA GLY A 197 -1.87 0.75 -1.85
C GLY A 197 -1.11 0.24 -0.63
N ILE A 198 0.06 0.80 -0.35
CA ILE A 198 0.73 0.65 0.96
C ILE A 198 0.04 1.49 2.06
N VAL A 199 -0.81 2.42 1.63
CA VAL A 199 -1.72 3.24 2.44
C VAL A 199 -3.12 3.05 1.90
N ASP A 200 -4.12 2.92 2.76
CA ASP A 200 -5.50 2.75 2.32
C ASP A 200 -6.12 4.05 1.75
N LEU A 201 -7.34 3.96 1.19
CA LEU A 201 -8.02 5.10 0.57
C LEU A 201 -8.27 6.26 1.56
N ALA A 202 -8.42 5.97 2.85
CA ALA A 202 -8.58 6.98 3.90
C ALA A 202 -7.25 7.59 4.38
N GLY A 203 -6.11 7.14 3.85
CA GLY A 203 -4.78 7.62 4.24
C GLY A 203 -4.17 6.89 5.44
N PHE A 204 -4.74 5.76 5.88
CA PHE A 204 -4.15 4.97 6.96
C PHE A 204 -3.09 4.00 6.42
N PRO A 205 -1.88 3.97 7.02
CA PRO A 205 -0.86 2.99 6.68
C PRO A 205 -1.35 1.56 6.84
N LYS A 206 -1.08 0.70 5.85
CA LYS A 206 -1.13 -0.76 5.99
C LYS A 206 0.20 -1.25 6.58
N ASP A 207 0.28 -2.52 7.01
CA ASP A 207 1.47 -2.99 7.72
C ASP A 207 2.75 -2.87 6.88
N VAL A 208 2.67 -3.12 5.60
CA VAL A 208 3.80 -3.01 4.66
C VAL A 208 4.36 -1.59 4.52
N TYR A 209 3.64 -0.54 4.88
CA TYR A 209 4.20 0.81 4.99
C TYR A 209 5.42 0.84 5.91
N TYR A 210 5.39 0.06 6.99
CA TYR A 210 6.48 0.00 7.96
C TYR A 210 7.66 -0.83 7.46
N LEU A 211 7.45 -1.77 6.52
CA LEU A 211 8.53 -2.40 5.76
C LEU A 211 9.35 -1.31 5.04
N TYR A 212 8.69 -0.51 4.18
CA TYR A 212 9.37 0.56 3.46
C TYR A 212 10.00 1.59 4.39
N GLN A 213 9.34 1.93 5.48
CA GLN A 213 9.92 2.83 6.47
C GLN A 213 11.18 2.25 7.12
N SER A 214 11.22 0.94 7.39
CA SER A 214 12.40 0.29 7.98
C SER A 214 13.58 0.18 7.01
N GLU A 215 13.30 0.04 5.71
CA GLU A 215 14.34 -0.18 4.69
C GLU A 215 14.80 1.14 4.02
N TRP A 216 13.87 2.08 3.79
CA TRP A 216 14.17 3.32 3.07
C TRP A 216 14.45 4.53 3.96
N HIS A 217 14.24 4.41 5.27
CA HIS A 217 14.51 5.50 6.21
C HIS A 217 15.47 5.05 7.32
N PRO A 218 16.76 4.86 6.99
CA PRO A 218 17.74 4.23 7.90
C PRO A 218 17.95 5.01 9.21
N GLU A 219 17.69 6.32 9.22
CA GLU A 219 17.85 7.16 10.41
C GLU A 219 16.67 7.04 11.38
N LYS A 220 15.50 6.61 10.90
CA LYS A 220 14.32 6.39 11.73
C LYS A 220 14.33 5.00 12.32
N LYS A 221 14.30 4.92 13.65
CA LYS A 221 14.12 3.63 14.33
C LYS A 221 12.70 3.14 14.11
N VAL A 222 12.56 1.93 13.60
CA VAL A 222 11.27 1.27 13.32
C VAL A 222 11.20 -0.03 14.10
N LEU A 223 10.05 -0.26 14.73
CA LEU A 223 9.62 -1.53 15.28
C LEU A 223 8.10 -1.58 15.15
N HIS A 224 7.61 -2.35 14.19
CA HIS A 224 6.17 -2.51 13.91
C HIS A 224 5.77 -3.95 14.11
N LEU A 225 4.90 -4.19 15.09
CA LEU A 225 4.35 -5.50 15.43
C LEU A 225 2.93 -5.59 14.89
N PHE A 226 2.60 -6.69 14.24
CA PHE A 226 1.26 -7.02 13.75
C PHE A 226 1.06 -8.55 13.70
N PRO A 227 -0.16 -9.04 13.63
CA PRO A 227 -1.45 -8.35 13.59
C PRO A 227 -1.88 -7.78 14.95
N HIS A 228 -3.11 -7.29 15.04
CA HIS A 228 -3.77 -6.96 16.29
C HIS A 228 -3.87 -8.17 17.23
N TRP A 229 -4.21 -7.92 18.54
CA TRP A 229 -4.26 -8.99 19.52
C TRP A 229 -5.69 -9.21 20.06
N ASN A 230 -6.66 -9.45 19.11
CA ASN A 230 -8.05 -9.81 19.40
C ASN A 230 -8.47 -10.97 18.50
N TRP A 231 -8.36 -12.19 19.01
CA TRP A 231 -8.61 -13.43 18.28
C TRP A 231 -9.45 -14.40 19.08
N THR A 232 -9.70 -15.60 18.54
CA THR A 232 -10.35 -16.67 19.29
C THR A 232 -9.35 -17.38 20.20
N PRO A 233 -9.68 -17.58 21.50
CA PRO A 233 -8.79 -18.28 22.43
C PRO A 233 -8.25 -19.59 21.87
N GLY A 234 -6.92 -19.79 21.95
CA GLY A 234 -6.21 -20.97 21.46
C GLY A 234 -5.94 -21.00 19.95
N GLN A 235 -6.38 -20.00 19.17
CA GLN A 235 -6.05 -19.85 17.76
C GLN A 235 -4.55 -19.63 17.57
N ASP A 236 -3.95 -20.26 16.56
CA ASP A 236 -2.57 -19.98 16.16
C ASP A 236 -2.52 -18.66 15.41
N ILE A 237 -1.65 -17.74 15.86
CA ILE A 237 -1.46 -16.40 15.30
C ILE A 237 -0.02 -16.24 14.87
N ASP A 238 0.17 -15.79 13.64
CA ASP A 238 1.49 -15.44 13.11
C ASP A 238 1.79 -13.97 13.43
N MET A 239 2.59 -13.73 14.46
CA MET A 239 3.04 -12.39 14.84
C MET A 239 4.26 -12.03 14.01
N TRP A 240 4.14 -10.98 13.19
CA TRP A 240 5.25 -10.44 12.40
C TRP A 240 5.79 -9.15 13.00
N ALA A 241 7.08 -8.91 12.81
CA ALA A 241 7.70 -7.64 13.15
C ALA A 241 8.60 -7.12 12.03
N TYR A 242 8.31 -5.90 11.52
CA TYR A 242 9.25 -5.12 10.74
C TYR A 242 10.11 -4.27 11.67
N TYR A 243 11.42 -4.29 11.50
CA TYR A 243 12.32 -3.51 12.34
C TYR A 243 13.62 -3.13 11.62
N ASN A 244 14.27 -2.10 12.13
CA ASN A 244 15.61 -1.70 11.73
C ASN A 244 16.43 -1.25 12.94
N ASN A 245 17.71 -0.92 12.71
CA ASN A 245 18.62 -0.38 13.73
C ASN A 245 18.75 -1.26 14.99
N ALA A 246 18.50 -2.57 14.86
CA ALA A 246 18.62 -3.56 15.93
C ALA A 246 19.15 -4.88 15.36
N ASP A 247 19.80 -5.68 16.22
CA ASP A 247 20.39 -6.95 15.84
C ASP A 247 19.38 -8.09 16.01
N GLU A 248 18.49 -7.95 16.99
CA GLU A 248 17.53 -8.98 17.38
C GLU A 248 16.23 -8.38 17.89
N VAL A 249 15.19 -9.21 17.87
CA VAL A 249 13.85 -8.89 18.39
C VAL A 249 13.32 -10.05 19.20
N GLU A 250 12.73 -9.80 20.36
CA GLU A 250 12.13 -10.81 21.22
C GLU A 250 10.65 -10.51 21.42
N LEU A 251 9.82 -11.54 21.24
CA LEU A 251 8.38 -11.47 21.45
C LEU A 251 8.01 -12.02 22.86
N PHE A 252 7.07 -11.39 23.49
CA PHE A 252 6.48 -11.81 24.76
C PHE A 252 4.96 -11.88 24.65
N VAL A 253 4.36 -12.93 25.16
CA VAL A 253 2.91 -13.06 25.35
C VAL A 253 2.65 -13.13 26.86
N ASN A 254 1.89 -12.16 27.38
CA ASN A 254 1.59 -12.05 28.83
C ASN A 254 2.84 -12.10 29.74
N GLY A 255 3.96 -11.56 29.23
CA GLY A 255 5.25 -11.53 29.94
C GLY A 255 6.13 -12.76 29.74
N GLU A 256 5.64 -13.82 29.09
CA GLU A 256 6.41 -15.01 28.78
C GLU A 256 7.09 -14.87 27.39
N SER A 257 8.42 -15.08 27.36
CA SER A 257 9.19 -15.00 26.12
C SER A 257 8.82 -16.10 25.14
N GLN A 258 8.57 -15.71 23.90
CA GLN A 258 8.33 -16.59 22.75
C GLN A 258 9.60 -16.81 21.93
N GLY A 259 10.73 -16.37 22.46
CA GLY A 259 12.06 -16.48 21.87
C GLY A 259 12.48 -15.28 21.04
N VAL A 260 13.78 -15.21 20.87
CA VAL A 260 14.47 -14.20 20.06
C VAL A 260 14.49 -14.58 18.60
N ARG A 261 14.37 -13.59 17.71
CA ARG A 261 14.51 -13.74 16.26
C ARG A 261 15.46 -12.69 15.71
N THR A 262 16.15 -13.04 14.63
CA THR A 262 17.04 -12.16 13.88
C THR A 262 16.73 -12.27 12.39
N LYS A 263 16.86 -11.18 11.65
CA LYS A 263 16.75 -11.20 10.18
C LYS A 263 18.03 -11.78 9.57
N GLY A 264 17.89 -12.71 8.64
CA GLY A 264 18.97 -13.08 7.72
C GLY A 264 19.24 -11.97 6.70
N LYS A 265 20.19 -12.21 5.80
CA LYS A 265 20.61 -11.21 4.79
C LYS A 265 19.46 -10.74 3.88
N ASP A 266 18.59 -11.66 3.51
CA ASP A 266 17.50 -11.44 2.56
C ASP A 266 16.12 -11.41 3.23
N ASP A 267 16.08 -11.35 4.57
CA ASP A 267 14.85 -11.24 5.34
C ASP A 267 14.51 -9.78 5.63
N PHE A 268 13.22 -9.47 5.60
CA PHE A 268 12.72 -8.13 5.91
C PHE A 268 11.88 -8.10 7.17
N HIS A 269 11.30 -9.24 7.57
CA HIS A 269 10.58 -9.42 8.82
C HIS A 269 11.11 -10.59 9.62
N VAL A 270 10.60 -10.72 10.83
CA VAL A 270 10.68 -11.93 11.66
C VAL A 270 9.28 -12.35 12.06
N VAL A 271 9.09 -13.66 12.31
CA VAL A 271 7.78 -14.23 12.61
C VAL A 271 7.84 -15.17 13.82
N TRP A 272 6.76 -15.16 14.62
CA TRP A 272 6.47 -16.13 15.65
C TRP A 272 5.05 -16.67 15.45
N ARG A 273 4.87 -17.99 15.45
CA ARG A 273 3.55 -18.63 15.49
C ARG A 273 3.23 -18.96 16.94
N VAL A 274 2.27 -18.25 17.50
CA VAL A 274 1.93 -18.33 18.93
C VAL A 274 0.43 -18.54 19.11
N LYS A 275 0.05 -19.17 20.21
CA LYS A 275 -1.36 -19.30 20.56
C LYS A 275 -1.89 -18.00 21.17
N TYR A 276 -3.06 -17.59 20.67
CA TYR A 276 -3.73 -16.43 21.26
C TYR A 276 -4.23 -16.70 22.67
N GLU A 277 -3.81 -15.86 23.57
CA GLU A 277 -4.33 -15.70 24.91
C GLU A 277 -4.63 -14.23 25.16
N SER A 278 -5.80 -13.91 25.75
CA SER A 278 -6.15 -12.53 26.08
C SER A 278 -5.11 -11.90 27.01
N GLY A 279 -4.76 -10.65 26.76
CA GLY A 279 -3.76 -9.92 27.53
C GLY A 279 -2.90 -9.02 26.66
N VAL A 280 -1.58 -9.14 26.80
CA VAL A 280 -0.61 -8.24 26.16
C VAL A 280 0.39 -9.06 25.33
N VAL A 281 0.55 -8.68 24.08
CA VAL A 281 1.70 -9.10 23.27
C VAL A 281 2.67 -7.92 23.15
N LYS A 282 3.93 -8.18 23.50
CA LYS A 282 5.01 -7.18 23.51
C LYS A 282 6.17 -7.63 22.67
N VAL A 283 6.77 -6.73 21.93
CA VAL A 283 8.02 -6.97 21.22
C VAL A 283 9.08 -5.97 21.64
N VAL A 284 10.31 -6.45 21.78
CA VAL A 284 11.48 -5.65 22.19
C VAL A 284 12.60 -5.85 21.19
N SER A 285 13.06 -4.77 20.56
CA SER A 285 14.24 -4.80 19.69
C SER A 285 15.49 -4.39 20.48
N ARG A 286 16.62 -5.08 20.21
CA ARG A 286 17.89 -4.82 20.89
C ARG A 286 19.04 -4.69 19.91
N LYS A 287 20.00 -3.85 20.28
CA LYS A 287 21.31 -3.73 19.63
C LYS A 287 22.41 -3.81 20.68
N ASP A 288 23.38 -4.68 20.46
CA ASP A 288 24.47 -4.94 21.43
C ASP A 288 23.89 -5.21 22.85
N GLY A 289 22.80 -5.97 22.94
CA GLY A 289 22.11 -6.33 24.17
C GLY A 289 21.30 -5.19 24.82
N LYS A 290 21.29 -3.98 24.22
CA LYS A 290 20.54 -2.81 24.73
C LYS A 290 19.24 -2.63 23.99
N THR A 291 18.15 -2.36 24.71
CA THR A 291 16.85 -2.05 24.14
C THR A 291 16.91 -0.81 23.25
N VAL A 292 16.43 -0.94 22.01
CA VAL A 292 16.31 0.14 21.02
C VAL A 292 14.88 0.69 21.02
N LEU A 293 13.88 -0.19 20.89
CA LEU A 293 12.45 0.12 20.91
C LEU A 293 11.67 -1.02 21.56
N GLU A 294 10.50 -0.65 22.11
CA GLU A 294 9.48 -1.58 22.60
C GLU A 294 8.12 -1.22 21.98
N LYS A 295 7.31 -2.22 21.71
CA LYS A 295 5.93 -2.06 21.24
C LYS A 295 5.04 -3.07 21.93
N GLU A 296 3.86 -2.61 22.38
CA GLU A 296 2.83 -3.44 22.98
C GLU A 296 1.52 -3.34 22.21
N ILE A 297 0.81 -4.44 22.12
CA ILE A 297 -0.57 -4.52 21.64
C ILE A 297 -1.37 -5.25 22.71
N HIS A 298 -2.48 -4.66 23.11
CA HIS A 298 -3.36 -5.20 24.13
C HIS A 298 -4.61 -5.81 23.51
N THR A 299 -5.11 -6.89 24.07
CA THR A 299 -6.47 -7.33 23.77
C THR A 299 -7.44 -6.24 24.18
N ALA A 300 -8.16 -5.69 23.21
CA ALA A 300 -9.20 -4.72 23.47
C ALA A 300 -10.48 -5.40 23.96
N GLY A 301 -11.16 -4.75 24.89
CA GLY A 301 -12.51 -5.09 25.31
C GLY A 301 -13.57 -4.56 24.33
N GLU A 302 -14.83 -4.48 24.82
CA GLU A 302 -15.94 -3.90 24.05
C GLU A 302 -15.71 -2.42 23.75
N PRO A 303 -16.15 -1.93 22.58
CA PRO A 303 -16.14 -0.51 22.24
C PRO A 303 -16.81 0.34 23.31
N ALA A 304 -16.14 1.40 23.78
CA ALA A 304 -16.61 2.24 24.87
C ALA A 304 -16.44 3.75 24.62
N GLN A 305 -15.49 4.15 23.81
CA GLN A 305 -15.18 5.56 23.61
C GLN A 305 -14.59 5.83 22.22
N ILE A 306 -14.66 7.09 21.79
CA ILE A 306 -14.07 7.61 20.56
C ILE A 306 -12.85 8.45 20.93
N ARG A 307 -11.77 8.34 20.15
CA ARG A 307 -10.63 9.25 20.16
C ARG A 307 -10.54 10.00 18.84
N LEU A 308 -10.34 11.33 18.91
CA LEU A 308 -10.10 12.21 17.78
C LEU A 308 -8.65 12.70 17.82
N THR A 309 -7.91 12.51 16.75
CA THR A 309 -6.52 12.97 16.62
C THR A 309 -6.38 13.75 15.32
N ALA A 310 -6.28 15.08 15.42
CA ALA A 310 -6.02 15.93 14.27
C ALA A 310 -4.54 15.87 13.88
N ASP A 311 -4.25 15.80 12.57
CA ASP A 311 -2.88 15.93 12.05
C ASP A 311 -2.32 17.33 12.33
N ARG A 312 -3.20 18.35 12.27
CA ARG A 312 -2.91 19.76 12.54
C ARG A 312 -4.06 20.41 13.32
N ASN A 313 -3.72 21.04 14.42
CA ASN A 313 -4.68 21.80 15.22
C ASN A 313 -4.79 23.27 14.76
N GLU A 314 -4.01 23.69 13.78
CA GLU A 314 -4.05 25.02 13.15
C GLU A 314 -4.03 24.88 11.64
N ILE A 315 -4.95 25.56 10.96
CA ILE A 315 -5.08 25.63 9.50
C ILE A 315 -5.26 27.09 9.07
N LYS A 316 -4.97 27.39 7.80
CA LYS A 316 -5.17 28.73 7.24
C LYS A 316 -6.67 29.01 7.05
N SER A 317 -7.07 30.26 7.32
CA SER A 317 -8.44 30.74 7.08
C SER A 317 -8.67 31.18 5.61
N ASP A 318 -8.14 30.42 4.65
CA ASP A 318 -8.18 30.72 3.22
C ASP A 318 -9.34 30.04 2.46
N GLY A 319 -10.19 29.29 3.18
CA GLY A 319 -11.29 28.52 2.58
C GLY A 319 -10.84 27.26 1.84
N ARG A 320 -9.57 26.85 1.96
CA ARG A 320 -8.97 25.70 1.25
C ARG A 320 -8.20 24.74 2.16
N ASP A 321 -7.58 25.29 3.19
CA ASP A 321 -6.71 24.48 4.04
C ASP A 321 -7.51 23.48 4.89
N LEU A 322 -6.91 22.31 5.14
CA LEU A 322 -7.57 21.13 5.68
C LEU A 322 -6.88 20.66 6.95
N SER A 323 -7.65 20.05 7.86
CA SER A 323 -7.13 19.18 8.92
C SER A 323 -7.73 17.80 8.76
N PHE A 324 -6.87 16.76 8.76
CA PHE A 324 -7.26 15.36 8.68
C PHE A 324 -7.35 14.80 10.10
N VAL A 325 -8.56 14.46 10.52
CA VAL A 325 -8.80 13.99 11.88
C VAL A 325 -9.04 12.49 11.86
N THR A 326 -8.08 11.75 12.39
CA THR A 326 -8.20 10.31 12.65
C THR A 326 -9.21 10.09 13.76
N VAL A 327 -10.13 9.18 13.53
CA VAL A 327 -11.18 8.74 14.47
C VAL A 327 -10.91 7.28 14.81
N GLU A 328 -10.77 6.98 16.10
CA GLU A 328 -10.53 5.63 16.59
C GLU A 328 -11.61 5.22 17.60
N VAL A 329 -12.07 3.98 17.44
CA VAL A 329 -12.97 3.34 18.39
C VAL A 329 -12.16 2.55 19.40
N LEU A 330 -12.26 2.91 20.66
CA LEU A 330 -11.46 2.36 21.76
C LEU A 330 -12.36 1.68 22.79
N ASP A 331 -11.78 0.72 23.51
CA ASP A 331 -12.40 0.17 24.71
C ASP A 331 -12.33 1.15 25.90
N LYS A 332 -12.80 0.71 27.06
CA LYS A 332 -12.78 1.52 28.31
C LYS A 332 -11.37 1.88 28.78
N ASP A 333 -10.37 1.05 28.45
CA ASP A 333 -8.98 1.19 28.87
C ASP A 333 -8.13 1.97 27.84
N GLY A 334 -8.73 2.35 26.70
CA GLY A 334 -8.09 3.15 25.64
C GLY A 334 -7.39 2.32 24.58
N ASN A 335 -7.59 1.02 24.53
CA ASN A 335 -7.07 0.15 23.48
C ASN A 335 -7.94 0.24 22.23
N LEU A 336 -7.32 0.25 21.05
CA LEU A 336 -8.04 0.23 19.78
C LEU A 336 -8.82 -1.09 19.66
N CYS A 337 -10.12 -0.99 19.38
CA CYS A 337 -10.98 -2.13 19.08
C CYS A 337 -10.81 -2.51 17.59
N PRO A 338 -10.00 -3.52 17.24
CA PRO A 338 -9.60 -3.75 15.85
C PRO A 338 -10.72 -4.29 14.96
N ASN A 339 -11.79 -4.80 15.56
CA ASN A 339 -12.96 -5.33 14.85
C ASN A 339 -14.17 -4.38 14.89
N ALA A 340 -14.00 -3.14 15.42
CA ALA A 340 -15.12 -2.21 15.54
C ALA A 340 -15.53 -1.63 14.18
N ASP A 341 -16.84 -1.62 13.94
CA ASP A 341 -17.50 -1.05 12.75
C ASP A 341 -18.61 -0.04 13.11
N ASN A 342 -18.52 0.54 14.28
CA ASN A 342 -19.51 1.51 14.80
C ASN A 342 -19.76 2.64 13.81
N GLN A 343 -21.03 3.06 13.67
CA GLN A 343 -21.41 4.26 12.91
C GLN A 343 -21.03 5.50 13.72
N ILE A 344 -20.16 6.35 13.19
CA ILE A 344 -19.74 7.61 13.82
C ILE A 344 -20.44 8.77 13.14
N MET A 345 -21.07 9.62 13.93
CA MET A 345 -21.72 10.87 13.50
C MET A 345 -20.83 12.05 13.85
N PHE A 346 -20.71 13.02 12.95
CA PHE A 346 -19.86 14.20 13.10
C PHE A 346 -20.69 15.48 13.08
N ASP A 347 -20.34 16.41 13.98
CA ASP A 347 -20.83 17.78 13.97
C ASP A 347 -19.66 18.75 14.02
N VAL A 348 -19.67 19.75 13.13
CA VAL A 348 -18.64 20.81 13.07
C VAL A 348 -19.30 22.16 13.30
N GLN A 349 -18.79 22.90 14.28
CA GLN A 349 -19.24 24.25 14.62
C GLN A 349 -18.07 25.23 14.54
N GLY A 350 -18.38 26.50 14.18
CA GLY A 350 -17.40 27.59 14.08
C GLY A 350 -16.93 27.88 12.67
N ALA A 351 -15.65 28.19 12.49
CA ALA A 351 -15.06 28.71 11.24
C ALA A 351 -14.64 27.59 10.27
N GLY A 352 -15.44 26.52 10.15
CA GLY A 352 -15.13 25.41 9.23
C GLY A 352 -16.33 24.47 9.03
N PHE A 353 -16.12 23.48 8.17
CA PHE A 353 -17.11 22.47 7.81
C PHE A 353 -16.46 21.11 7.49
N ILE A 354 -17.28 20.05 7.38
CA ILE A 354 -16.80 18.72 6.96
C ILE A 354 -16.61 18.74 5.44
N ALA A 355 -15.35 18.62 4.99
CA ALA A 355 -15.02 18.50 3.57
C ALA A 355 -15.27 17.08 3.04
N GLY A 356 -15.07 16.07 3.89
CA GLY A 356 -15.31 14.68 3.54
C GLY A 356 -15.05 13.72 4.68
N VAL A 357 -15.47 12.48 4.48
CA VAL A 357 -15.26 11.34 5.41
C VAL A 357 -14.87 10.10 4.65
N ASP A 358 -14.03 9.26 5.24
CA ASP A 358 -13.66 7.96 4.69
C ASP A 358 -13.29 6.97 5.80
N ASN A 359 -13.11 5.69 5.46
CA ASN A 359 -12.67 4.65 6.38
C ASN A 359 -11.67 3.65 5.77
N GLY A 360 -11.36 3.79 4.48
CA GLY A 360 -10.47 2.91 3.75
C GLY A 360 -11.06 1.56 3.34
N SER A 361 -12.35 1.31 3.60
CA SER A 361 -13.01 0.07 3.17
C SER A 361 -13.22 0.06 1.66
N PRO A 362 -12.73 -0.96 0.94
CA PRO A 362 -12.88 -1.03 -0.52
C PRO A 362 -14.32 -1.28 -0.96
N VAL A 363 -15.19 -1.76 -0.07
CA VAL A 363 -16.59 -2.11 -0.35
C VAL A 363 -17.59 -1.13 0.26
N SER A 364 -17.16 -0.09 0.96
CA SER A 364 -18.09 0.87 1.56
C SER A 364 -18.84 1.66 0.50
N MET A 365 -20.17 1.67 0.62
CA MET A 365 -21.08 2.42 -0.26
C MET A 365 -21.50 3.77 0.33
N GLU A 366 -20.98 4.14 1.50
CA GLU A 366 -21.27 5.43 2.12
C GLU A 366 -20.68 6.57 1.30
N LYS A 367 -21.37 7.71 1.30
CA LYS A 367 -20.93 8.91 0.57
C LYS A 367 -19.68 9.51 1.23
N PHE A 368 -18.71 9.95 0.43
CA PHE A 368 -17.55 10.68 0.95
C PHE A 368 -17.92 12.06 1.51
N LYS A 369 -18.91 12.73 0.92
CA LYS A 369 -19.46 13.99 1.44
C LYS A 369 -20.66 13.69 2.31
N ALA A 370 -20.42 13.42 3.58
CA ALA A 370 -21.41 13.11 4.59
C ALA A 370 -20.96 13.63 5.97
N ASP A 371 -21.86 13.61 6.91
CA ASP A 371 -21.63 13.93 8.32
C ASP A 371 -21.48 12.67 9.20
N HIS A 372 -21.30 11.53 8.57
CA HIS A 372 -21.16 10.23 9.24
C HIS A 372 -20.30 9.28 8.45
N ARG A 373 -19.69 8.31 9.14
CA ARG A 373 -18.94 7.21 8.54
C ARG A 373 -18.84 6.03 9.50
N LYS A 374 -19.03 4.81 8.99
CA LYS A 374 -18.69 3.61 9.77
C LYS A 374 -17.19 3.53 10.02
N ALA A 375 -16.80 3.07 11.19
CA ALA A 375 -15.43 2.63 11.41
C ALA A 375 -15.15 1.37 10.56
N PHE A 376 -13.91 1.21 10.12
CA PHE A 376 -13.42 0.04 9.43
C PHE A 376 -12.13 -0.41 10.11
N TYR A 377 -12.17 -1.60 10.70
CA TYR A 377 -11.12 -2.08 11.60
C TYR A 377 -10.76 -1.01 12.66
N GLY A 378 -11.81 -0.53 13.34
CA GLY A 378 -11.70 0.42 14.44
C GLY A 378 -11.39 1.86 14.07
N LYS A 379 -11.28 2.23 12.79
CA LYS A 379 -10.88 3.57 12.35
C LYS A 379 -11.77 4.15 11.27
N CYS A 380 -11.94 5.48 11.28
CA CYS A 380 -12.37 6.26 10.15
C CYS A 380 -11.70 7.63 10.14
N LEU A 381 -11.90 8.39 9.07
CA LEU A 381 -11.34 9.72 8.84
C LEU A 381 -12.47 10.72 8.69
N VAL A 382 -12.32 11.91 9.28
CA VAL A 382 -13.09 13.10 8.94
C VAL A 382 -12.13 14.23 8.56
N VAL A 383 -12.39 14.87 7.43
CA VAL A 383 -11.60 15.99 6.91
C VAL A 383 -12.36 17.28 7.20
N VAL A 384 -11.74 18.18 7.95
CA VAL A 384 -12.27 19.48 8.32
C VAL A 384 -11.58 20.55 7.48
N GLN A 385 -12.39 21.42 6.84
CA GLN A 385 -11.91 22.53 6.00
C GLN A 385 -12.30 23.86 6.62
N SER A 386 -11.43 24.89 6.50
CA SER A 386 -11.77 26.24 6.89
C SER A 386 -12.86 26.82 5.96
N ASP A 387 -13.75 27.66 6.50
CA ASP A 387 -14.80 28.35 5.72
C ASP A 387 -14.34 29.73 5.17
N GLY A 388 -13.05 30.04 5.27
CA GLY A 388 -12.47 31.32 4.86
C GLY A 388 -12.50 32.40 5.96
N LYS A 389 -12.95 32.07 7.17
CA LYS A 389 -12.95 32.97 8.32
C LYS A 389 -11.97 32.51 9.38
N SER A 390 -11.32 33.47 10.04
CA SER A 390 -10.52 33.17 11.22
C SER A 390 -11.42 32.86 12.42
N GLY A 391 -11.08 31.83 13.20
CA GLY A 391 -11.85 31.44 14.37
C GLY A 391 -11.57 30.02 14.85
N GLY A 392 -12.26 29.65 15.91
CA GLY A 392 -12.23 28.28 16.41
C GLY A 392 -13.17 27.38 15.61
N ILE A 393 -12.74 26.14 15.39
CA ILE A 393 -13.54 25.06 14.80
C ILE A 393 -13.64 23.97 15.87
N LYS A 394 -14.85 23.56 16.19
CA LYS A 394 -15.14 22.48 17.15
C LYS A 394 -15.68 21.29 16.37
N LEU A 395 -14.96 20.19 16.34
CA LEU A 395 -15.42 18.90 15.82
C LEU A 395 -15.90 18.03 17.00
N THR A 396 -17.12 17.52 16.89
CA THR A 396 -17.72 16.55 17.80
C THR A 396 -17.97 15.24 17.07
N ALA A 397 -17.59 14.11 17.66
CA ALA A 397 -17.91 12.77 17.15
C ALA A 397 -18.74 12.01 18.18
N THR A 398 -19.82 11.39 17.73
CA THR A 398 -20.74 10.59 18.55
C THR A 398 -21.02 9.25 17.89
N SER A 399 -21.33 8.25 18.69
CA SER A 399 -21.80 6.93 18.26
C SER A 399 -22.65 6.33 19.37
N GLU A 400 -23.62 5.51 19.01
CA GLU A 400 -24.45 4.82 20.00
C GLU A 400 -23.60 3.96 20.94
N GLY A 401 -23.82 4.07 22.24
CA GLY A 401 -23.12 3.32 23.26
C GLY A 401 -21.67 3.77 23.55
N LEU A 402 -21.15 4.76 22.81
CA LEU A 402 -19.78 5.25 23.00
C LEU A 402 -19.75 6.62 23.66
N LYS A 403 -18.71 6.87 24.46
CA LYS A 403 -18.43 8.20 24.99
C LYS A 403 -18.08 9.16 23.85
N THR A 404 -18.80 10.28 23.80
CA THR A 404 -18.59 11.38 22.84
C THR A 404 -17.16 11.93 22.92
N ALA A 405 -16.57 12.20 21.75
CA ALA A 405 -15.27 12.88 21.65
C ALA A 405 -15.41 14.27 21.03
N VAL A 406 -14.56 15.19 21.47
CA VAL A 406 -14.49 16.56 20.96
C VAL A 406 -13.03 16.95 20.73
N THR A 407 -12.74 17.59 19.60
CA THR A 407 -11.44 18.23 19.37
C THR A 407 -11.63 19.65 18.85
N ALA A 408 -10.63 20.50 19.01
CA ALA A 408 -10.63 21.88 18.56
C ALA A 408 -9.50 22.11 17.55
N ILE A 409 -9.83 22.80 16.46
CA ILE A 409 -8.92 23.26 15.41
C ILE A 409 -9.07 24.77 15.31
N LYS A 410 -8.00 25.48 14.98
CA LYS A 410 -8.01 26.93 14.83
C LYS A 410 -7.73 27.32 13.40
N ALA A 411 -8.63 28.09 12.77
CA ALA A 411 -8.39 28.76 11.49
C ALA A 411 -7.74 30.14 11.75
N LYS A 412 -6.57 30.39 11.19
CA LYS A 412 -5.81 31.63 11.33
C LYS A 412 -5.60 32.36 10.01
#